data_c9eea9ed307e0291d6d3c9f4a2bcae21
#
_entry.id   c9eea9ed307e0291d6d3c9f4a2bcae21
#
_cell.length_a   1.000
_cell.length_b   1.000
_cell.length_c   1.000
_cell.angle_alpha   90.00
_cell.angle_beta   90.00
_cell.angle_gamma   90.00
#
_symmetry.space_group_name_H-M   'P 1'
#
loop_
_entity.id
_entity.type
_entity.pdbx_description
1 polymer ?
#
loop_
_entity_poly.entity_id
_entity_poly.type
_entity_poly.pdbx_seq_one_letter_code
_entity_poly.pdbx_strand_id
1 'polypeptide(L)'
;MKTIQLHIYHFCVILFCGVLFSSCNKKTKDDPSEDIAKPTGTVMFHLHTFIEDNEVDLYHIPYNTHDGRSISLNMAQLYFSDVEIVKLDGSVYSFPANKILKVLETDTYLIGEAPAGNYKSLRFKVGLAPAVNLPDAANTKDSTMWLSKTRLDDGYIFLNVQGKIDTSEAMTGSMVPF
;
A
#
# COMPACT_ATOMS: atom_id res chain seq x y z
N MET A 1 -60.61 45.52 50.34
CA MET A 1 -59.36 44.83 50.70
C MET A 1 -59.20 43.38 50.17
N LYS A 2 -60.22 42.68 49.70
CA LYS A 2 -60.17 41.31 49.24
C LYS A 2 -59.65 41.13 47.77
N THR A 3 -59.82 42.11 46.93
CA THR A 3 -59.47 42.06 45.51
C THR A 3 -57.95 42.26 45.26
N ILE A 4 -57.29 43.03 46.09
CA ILE A 4 -55.83 43.26 45.96
C ILE A 4 -55.00 41.97 46.31
N GLN A 5 -55.50 41.23 47.30
CA GLN A 5 -54.83 40.00 47.73
C GLN A 5 -54.91 38.89 46.66
N LEU A 6 -55.98 38.84 45.87
CA LEU A 6 -56.15 37.87 44.82
C LEU A 6 -55.19 38.13 43.62
N HIS A 7 -54.94 39.39 43.33
CA HIS A 7 -54.00 39.78 42.25
C HIS A 7 -52.52 39.47 42.59
N ILE A 8 -52.13 39.64 43.85
CA ILE A 8 -50.80 39.31 44.33
C ILE A 8 -50.53 37.80 44.24
N TYR A 9 -51.54 36.98 44.57
CA TYR A 9 -51.41 35.52 44.46
C TYR A 9 -51.26 35.05 43.01
N HIS A 10 -51.99 35.62 42.07
CA HIS A 10 -51.90 35.32 40.68
C HIS A 10 -50.57 35.77 40.11
N PHE A 11 -50.04 36.90 40.54
CA PHE A 11 -48.71 37.38 40.07
C PHE A 11 -47.57 36.53 40.61
N CYS A 12 -47.62 36.06 41.84
CA CYS A 12 -46.64 35.14 42.41
C CYS A 12 -46.65 33.76 41.74
N VAL A 13 -47.84 33.21 41.39
CA VAL A 13 -47.97 31.93 40.71
C VAL A 13 -47.40 32.00 39.28
N ILE A 14 -47.67 33.11 38.58
CA ILE A 14 -47.08 33.30 37.22
C ILE A 14 -45.58 33.49 37.30
N LEU A 15 -45.02 34.18 38.28
CA LEU A 15 -43.59 34.36 38.47
C LEU A 15 -42.92 33.02 38.85
N PHE A 16 -43.55 32.16 39.61
CA PHE A 16 -43.01 30.86 40.03
C PHE A 16 -43.03 29.83 38.89
N CYS A 17 -44.03 29.87 38.00
CA CYS A 17 -44.03 29.02 36.78
C CYS A 17 -43.00 29.47 35.75
N GLY A 18 -42.63 30.75 35.68
CA GLY A 18 -41.63 31.26 34.73
C GLY A 18 -40.22 30.81 35.05
N VAL A 19 -39.91 30.43 36.28
CA VAL A 19 -38.55 30.02 36.71
C VAL A 19 -38.27 28.52 36.43
N LEU A 20 -39.31 27.72 36.19
CA LEU A 20 -39.13 26.28 35.98
C LEU A 20 -38.78 25.89 34.52
N PHE A 21 -38.88 26.80 33.56
CA PHE A 21 -38.51 26.53 32.17
C PHE A 21 -37.10 26.99 31.79
N SER A 22 -36.30 27.52 32.72
CA SER A 22 -34.96 28.05 32.47
C SER A 22 -33.85 27.04 32.76
N SER A 23 -34.16 25.76 32.90
CA SER A 23 -33.14 24.74 33.17
C SER A 23 -33.29 23.54 32.25
N CYS A 24 -32.79 23.67 31.05
CA CYS A 24 -32.21 22.58 30.28
C CYS A 24 -31.61 23.12 28.96
N ASN A 25 -30.62 23.97 29.08
CA ASN A 25 -29.59 24.01 28.03
C ASN A 25 -28.30 23.47 28.65
N LYS A 26 -28.32 22.20 29.04
CA LYS A 26 -27.07 21.44 29.02
C LYS A 26 -26.64 21.44 27.57
N LYS A 27 -25.75 22.36 27.19
CA LYS A 27 -24.74 22.04 26.18
C LYS A 27 -24.15 20.72 26.66
N THR A 28 -24.59 19.64 26.05
CA THR A 28 -23.76 18.46 25.97
C THR A 28 -22.41 19.01 25.56
N LYS A 29 -21.42 19.03 26.44
CA LYS A 29 -20.05 18.98 26.01
C LYS A 29 -20.06 17.89 24.98
N ASP A 30 -19.72 18.25 23.75
CA ASP A 30 -19.28 17.28 22.77
C ASP A 30 -18.29 16.43 23.55
N ASP A 31 -18.73 15.26 23.96
CA ASP A 31 -17.89 14.19 24.40
C ASP A 31 -16.97 14.03 23.19
N PRO A 32 -15.65 14.24 23.31
CA PRO A 32 -14.79 13.96 22.20
C PRO A 32 -15.13 12.52 21.86
N SER A 33 -15.85 12.33 20.74
CA SER A 33 -16.10 11.00 20.22
C SER A 33 -14.74 10.36 20.24
N GLU A 34 -14.55 9.41 21.15
CA GLU A 34 -13.38 8.56 21.08
C GLU A 34 -13.34 8.14 19.63
N ASP A 35 -12.35 8.64 18.94
CA ASP A 35 -12.09 8.24 17.56
C ASP A 35 -11.67 6.77 17.68
N ILE A 36 -12.67 5.90 17.75
CA ILE A 36 -12.48 4.45 17.86
C ILE A 36 -11.74 4.13 16.58
N ALA A 37 -10.43 4.00 16.71
CA ALA A 37 -9.56 3.71 15.60
C ALA A 37 -10.15 2.51 14.86
N LYS A 38 -10.54 2.73 13.62
CA LYS A 38 -11.13 1.66 12.81
C LYS A 38 -10.12 0.51 12.77
N PRO A 39 -10.56 -0.72 12.96
CA PRO A 39 -9.65 -1.85 12.93
C PRO A 39 -8.89 -1.86 11.60
N THR A 40 -7.60 -2.11 11.66
CA THR A 40 -6.71 -2.25 10.50
C THR A 40 -6.24 -3.68 10.37
N GLY A 41 -5.70 -4.02 9.23
CA GLY A 41 -5.08 -5.29 8.94
C GLY A 41 -3.84 -5.09 8.09
N THR A 42 -2.85 -5.94 8.32
CA THR A 42 -1.60 -5.94 7.56
C THR A 42 -1.84 -6.50 6.15
N VAL A 43 -1.36 -5.79 5.15
CA VAL A 43 -1.39 -6.20 3.75
C VAL A 43 0.01 -6.61 3.32
N MET A 44 0.10 -7.80 2.77
CA MET A 44 1.35 -8.38 2.26
C MET A 44 1.13 -8.87 0.83
N PHE A 45 2.17 -8.79 0.00
CA PHE A 45 2.19 -9.43 -1.32
C PHE A 45 3.01 -10.71 -1.25
N HIS A 46 2.47 -11.74 -1.90
CA HIS A 46 3.21 -12.93 -2.27
C HIS A 46 3.46 -12.89 -3.77
N LEU A 47 4.73 -12.80 -4.17
CA LEU A 47 5.16 -12.64 -5.55
C LEU A 47 6.21 -13.69 -5.89
N HIS A 48 5.80 -14.71 -6.62
CA HIS A 48 6.68 -15.76 -7.11
C HIS A 48 7.20 -15.43 -8.50
N THR A 49 8.35 -15.97 -8.83
CA THR A 49 8.93 -15.90 -10.17
C THR A 49 8.88 -17.28 -10.79
N PHE A 50 8.44 -17.36 -12.04
CA PHE A 50 8.37 -18.62 -12.77
C PHE A 50 9.14 -18.53 -14.08
N ILE A 51 9.76 -19.63 -14.47
CA ILE A 51 10.18 -19.91 -15.82
C ILE A 51 9.34 -21.11 -16.25
N GLU A 52 8.40 -20.86 -17.16
CA GLU A 52 7.35 -21.81 -17.52
C GLU A 52 6.60 -22.28 -16.27
N ASP A 53 6.57 -23.58 -15.98
CA ASP A 53 5.90 -24.17 -14.84
C ASP A 53 6.82 -24.33 -13.61
N ASN A 54 8.09 -23.90 -13.72
CA ASN A 54 9.05 -24.04 -12.63
C ASN A 54 9.13 -22.75 -11.82
N GLU A 55 8.91 -22.85 -10.53
CA GLU A 55 9.18 -21.77 -9.61
C GLU A 55 10.69 -21.55 -9.50
N VAL A 56 11.11 -20.27 -9.57
CA VAL A 56 12.50 -19.88 -9.60
C VAL A 56 12.82 -19.11 -8.33
N ASP A 57 13.48 -19.77 -7.40
CA ASP A 57 13.83 -19.22 -6.09
C ASP A 57 15.30 -18.88 -5.95
N LEU A 58 16.14 -19.43 -6.82
CA LEU A 58 17.59 -19.34 -6.70
C LEU A 58 18.24 -18.88 -8.00
N TYR A 59 19.27 -18.04 -7.87
CA TYR A 59 20.13 -17.66 -8.97
C TYR A 59 21.10 -18.80 -9.35
N HIS A 60 21.59 -18.74 -10.57
CA HIS A 60 22.62 -19.64 -11.12
C HIS A 60 22.22 -21.12 -11.23
N ILE A 61 20.98 -21.45 -10.98
CA ILE A 61 20.44 -22.78 -11.21
C ILE A 61 19.83 -22.85 -12.61
N PRO A 62 20.13 -23.91 -13.40
CA PRO A 62 19.53 -24.09 -14.70
C PRO A 62 18.06 -24.56 -14.57
N TYR A 63 17.20 -23.91 -15.31
CA TYR A 63 15.80 -24.26 -15.53
C TYR A 63 15.62 -24.60 -17.01
N ASN A 64 14.63 -25.40 -17.33
CA ASN A 64 14.31 -25.70 -18.73
C ASN A 64 13.08 -24.93 -19.16
N THR A 65 13.16 -24.33 -20.33
CA THR A 65 12.01 -23.76 -21.03
C THR A 65 11.17 -24.86 -21.66
N HIS A 66 9.95 -24.54 -22.10
CA HIS A 66 9.05 -25.52 -22.72
C HIS A 66 9.62 -26.18 -23.99
N ASP A 67 10.43 -25.45 -24.72
CA ASP A 67 11.15 -25.97 -25.90
C ASP A 67 12.44 -26.74 -25.55
N GLY A 68 12.72 -26.97 -24.26
CA GLY A 68 13.83 -27.77 -23.76
C GLY A 68 15.16 -26.98 -23.60
N ARG A 69 15.15 -25.67 -23.83
CA ARG A 69 16.38 -24.86 -23.65
C ARG A 69 16.70 -24.67 -22.17
N SER A 70 17.97 -24.75 -21.85
CA SER A 70 18.42 -24.41 -20.50
C SER A 70 18.56 -22.89 -20.34
N ILE A 71 18.02 -22.36 -19.25
CA ILE A 71 18.13 -20.96 -18.85
C ILE A 71 18.53 -20.87 -17.39
N SER A 72 19.38 -19.92 -17.03
CA SER A 72 19.71 -19.61 -15.64
C SER A 72 19.71 -18.11 -15.42
N LEU A 73 19.23 -17.67 -14.27
CA LEU A 73 19.17 -16.25 -13.90
C LEU A 73 20.37 -15.88 -13.02
N ASN A 74 20.98 -14.76 -13.31
CA ASN A 74 21.97 -14.11 -12.46
C ASN A 74 21.36 -12.94 -11.69
N MET A 75 20.31 -12.35 -12.23
CA MET A 75 19.58 -11.22 -11.68
C MET A 75 18.13 -11.29 -12.15
N ALA A 76 17.19 -11.05 -11.23
CA ALA A 76 15.79 -10.84 -11.55
C ALA A 76 15.20 -9.89 -10.51
N GLN A 77 15.13 -8.63 -10.86
CA GLN A 77 14.68 -7.56 -9.96
C GLN A 77 13.65 -6.70 -10.64
N LEU A 78 12.64 -6.30 -9.88
CA LEU A 78 11.53 -5.50 -10.36
C LEU A 78 11.11 -4.50 -9.27
N TYR A 79 10.99 -3.22 -9.64
CA TYR A 79 10.33 -2.25 -8.78
C TYR A 79 8.84 -2.21 -9.03
N PHE A 80 8.09 -2.08 -7.93
CA PHE A 80 6.71 -1.65 -7.99
C PHE A 80 6.42 -0.60 -6.91
N SER A 81 5.43 0.24 -7.20
CA SER A 81 5.05 1.38 -6.37
C SER A 81 3.56 1.70 -6.49
N ASP A 82 3.11 2.74 -5.80
CA ASP A 82 1.74 3.26 -5.86
C ASP A 82 0.70 2.16 -5.66
N VAL A 83 0.87 1.39 -4.58
CA VAL A 83 -0.05 0.31 -4.26
C VAL A 83 -1.35 0.86 -3.71
N GLU A 84 -2.46 0.39 -4.25
CA GLU A 84 -3.82 0.76 -3.89
C GLU A 84 -4.71 -0.47 -3.77
N ILE A 85 -5.64 -0.44 -2.83
CA ILE A 85 -6.71 -1.45 -2.75
C ILE A 85 -8.07 -0.77 -2.93
N VAL A 86 -8.94 -1.40 -3.70
CA VAL A 86 -10.25 -0.87 -4.07
C VAL A 86 -11.33 -1.65 -3.34
N LYS A 87 -12.15 -0.97 -2.56
CA LYS A 87 -13.28 -1.55 -1.83
C LYS A 87 -14.42 -1.94 -2.76
N LEU A 88 -15.36 -2.72 -2.25
CA LEU A 88 -16.54 -3.14 -3.01
C LEU A 88 -17.38 -1.94 -3.47
N ASP A 89 -17.46 -0.87 -2.70
CA ASP A 89 -18.17 0.37 -3.02
C ASP A 89 -17.46 1.25 -4.05
N GLY A 90 -16.25 0.86 -4.47
CA GLY A 90 -15.43 1.57 -5.44
C GLY A 90 -14.48 2.61 -4.82
N SER A 91 -14.56 2.86 -3.52
CA SER A 91 -13.59 3.73 -2.85
C SER A 91 -12.19 3.09 -2.85
N VAL A 92 -11.17 3.94 -2.90
CA VAL A 92 -9.76 3.52 -3.00
C VAL A 92 -9.05 3.87 -1.70
N TYR A 93 -8.27 2.92 -1.21
CA TYR A 93 -7.30 3.16 -0.17
C TYR A 93 -5.90 3.04 -0.77
N SER A 94 -5.16 4.14 -0.74
CA SER A 94 -3.78 4.21 -1.23
C SER A 94 -2.81 4.04 -0.06
N PHE A 95 -1.86 3.15 -0.21
CA PHE A 95 -0.77 3.05 0.76
C PHE A 95 0.18 4.23 0.63
N PRO A 96 0.87 4.64 1.70
CA PRO A 96 1.90 5.65 1.61
C PRO A 96 2.88 5.34 0.46
N ALA A 97 3.36 6.37 -0.21
CA ALA A 97 4.30 6.21 -1.32
C ALA A 97 5.46 5.32 -0.91
N ASN A 98 5.60 4.20 -1.55
CA ASN A 98 6.63 3.21 -1.26
C ASN A 98 7.36 2.80 -2.55
N LYS A 99 8.57 2.35 -2.35
CA LYS A 99 9.41 1.72 -3.36
C LYS A 99 9.67 0.30 -2.89
N ILE A 100 9.12 -0.67 -3.58
CA ILE A 100 9.25 -2.07 -3.24
C ILE A 100 10.08 -2.75 -4.33
N LEU A 101 11.22 -3.30 -3.93
CA LEU A 101 12.09 -4.07 -4.81
C LEU A 101 11.80 -5.55 -4.63
N LYS A 102 11.18 -6.16 -5.65
CA LYS A 102 11.07 -7.61 -5.76
C LYS A 102 12.41 -8.16 -6.20
N VAL A 103 12.92 -9.10 -5.46
CA VAL A 103 14.11 -9.92 -5.77
C VAL A 103 13.70 -11.39 -5.87
N LEU A 104 14.60 -12.23 -6.38
CA LEU A 104 14.27 -13.64 -6.62
C LEU A 104 14.07 -14.40 -5.29
N GLU A 105 14.96 -14.17 -4.34
CA GLU A 105 15.04 -14.92 -3.08
C GLU A 105 13.98 -14.52 -2.04
N THR A 106 13.13 -13.55 -2.37
CA THR A 106 12.07 -13.07 -1.49
C THR A 106 10.74 -13.11 -2.20
N ASP A 107 9.76 -13.74 -1.60
CA ASP A 107 8.40 -13.89 -2.11
C ASP A 107 7.37 -13.04 -1.34
N THR A 108 7.69 -12.62 -0.13
CA THR A 108 6.76 -11.93 0.76
C THR A 108 7.20 -10.50 1.03
N TYR A 109 6.32 -9.54 0.69
CA TYR A 109 6.57 -8.10 0.80
C TYR A 109 5.50 -7.44 1.64
N LEU A 110 5.91 -6.77 2.72
CA LEU A 110 5.03 -5.94 3.52
C LEU A 110 4.66 -4.67 2.75
N ILE A 111 3.37 -4.44 2.53
CA ILE A 111 2.84 -3.25 1.88
C ILE A 111 2.49 -2.17 2.91
N GLY A 112 1.83 -2.57 3.98
CA GLY A 112 1.43 -1.67 5.06
C GLY A 112 0.13 -2.09 5.73
N GLU A 113 -0.42 -1.19 6.52
CA GLU A 113 -1.71 -1.38 7.19
C GLU A 113 -2.84 -0.76 6.39
N ALA A 114 -3.96 -1.42 6.32
CA ALA A 114 -5.17 -0.93 5.67
C ALA A 114 -6.39 -1.08 6.58
N PRO A 115 -7.43 -0.23 6.45
CA PRO A 115 -8.68 -0.40 7.18
C PRO A 115 -9.28 -1.77 6.92
N ALA A 116 -9.75 -2.45 7.96
CA ALA A 116 -10.46 -3.71 7.79
C ALA A 116 -11.70 -3.52 6.90
N GLY A 117 -11.98 -4.50 6.04
CA GLY A 117 -13.10 -4.42 5.10
C GLY A 117 -13.00 -5.40 3.96
N ASN A 118 -13.97 -5.29 3.04
CA ASN A 118 -14.01 -6.11 1.84
C ASN A 118 -13.46 -5.31 0.65
N TYR A 119 -12.48 -5.89 -0.02
CA TYR A 119 -11.81 -5.31 -1.18
C TYR A 119 -12.07 -6.18 -2.40
N LYS A 120 -12.21 -5.56 -3.57
CA LYS A 120 -12.49 -6.25 -4.85
C LYS A 120 -11.30 -6.31 -5.78
N SER A 121 -10.33 -5.41 -5.62
CA SER A 121 -9.16 -5.39 -6.49
C SER A 121 -7.98 -4.68 -5.82
N LEU A 122 -6.82 -5.01 -6.34
CA LEU A 122 -5.53 -4.42 -6.06
C LEU A 122 -5.06 -3.70 -7.33
N ARG A 123 -4.38 -2.56 -7.16
CA ARG A 123 -3.70 -1.81 -8.22
C ARG A 123 -2.29 -1.47 -7.76
N PHE A 124 -1.36 -1.50 -8.67
CA PHE A 124 0.00 -1.02 -8.44
C PHE A 124 0.63 -0.61 -9.76
N LYS A 125 1.72 0.13 -9.71
CA LYS A 125 2.55 0.44 -10.87
C LYS A 125 3.78 -0.45 -10.88
N VAL A 126 4.11 -0.97 -12.05
CA VAL A 126 5.43 -1.54 -12.31
C VAL A 126 6.36 -0.38 -12.60
N GLY A 127 7.42 -0.26 -11.81
CA GLY A 127 8.32 0.88 -11.82
C GLY A 127 8.13 1.83 -10.64
N LEU A 128 8.72 3.01 -10.75
CA LEU A 128 8.69 4.04 -9.71
C LEU A 128 8.03 5.31 -10.22
N ALA A 129 7.23 5.93 -9.36
CA ALA A 129 6.74 7.27 -9.60
C ALA A 129 7.91 8.29 -9.54
N PRO A 130 7.85 9.42 -10.29
CA PRO A 130 8.92 10.41 -10.29
C PRO A 130 9.34 10.89 -8.89
N ALA A 131 8.40 11.01 -7.97
CA ALA A 131 8.65 11.47 -6.61
C ALA A 131 9.54 10.52 -5.78
N VAL A 132 9.57 9.22 -6.13
CA VAL A 132 10.37 8.18 -5.44
C VAL A 132 11.50 7.64 -6.31
N ASN A 133 11.57 8.05 -7.57
CA ASN A 133 12.66 7.72 -8.49
C ASN A 133 13.84 8.69 -8.31
N LEU A 134 14.30 8.82 -7.07
CA LEU A 134 15.39 9.70 -6.66
C LEU A 134 16.52 8.87 -6.08
N PRO A 135 17.78 9.35 -6.18
CA PRO A 135 18.91 8.66 -5.58
C PRO A 135 18.72 8.57 -4.07
N ASP A 136 18.73 7.35 -3.58
CA ASP A 136 18.78 7.09 -2.14
C ASP A 136 20.24 6.82 -1.76
N ALA A 137 20.92 7.86 -1.31
CA ALA A 137 22.33 7.79 -0.91
C ALA A 137 22.58 6.83 0.27
N ALA A 138 21.54 6.47 1.02
CA ALA A 138 21.63 5.58 2.17
C ALA A 138 21.39 4.11 1.82
N ASN A 139 20.83 3.81 0.65
CA ASN A 139 20.40 2.46 0.30
C ASN A 139 21.31 1.79 -0.75
N THR A 140 22.40 1.19 -0.27
CA THR A 140 23.33 0.42 -1.12
C THR A 140 22.72 -0.85 -1.73
N LYS A 141 21.59 -1.34 -1.20
CA LYS A 141 20.92 -2.55 -1.71
C LYS A 141 20.34 -2.35 -3.10
N ASP A 142 19.98 -1.12 -3.44
CA ASP A 142 19.39 -0.79 -4.73
C ASP A 142 20.43 -0.38 -5.80
N SER A 143 21.72 -0.45 -5.46
CA SER A 143 22.79 0.03 -6.36
C SER A 143 22.82 -0.64 -7.72
N THR A 144 22.39 -1.91 -7.81
CA THR A 144 22.31 -2.68 -9.05
C THR A 144 21.18 -2.22 -9.97
N MET A 145 20.20 -1.50 -9.41
CA MET A 145 19.05 -0.95 -10.13
C MET A 145 19.23 0.53 -10.46
N TRP A 146 20.30 1.16 -10.04
CA TRP A 146 20.56 2.58 -10.30
C TRP A 146 21.37 2.78 -11.56
N LEU A 147 20.85 3.57 -12.50
CA LEU A 147 21.58 4.03 -13.67
C LEU A 147 22.19 5.40 -13.41
N SER A 148 23.50 5.50 -13.50
CA SER A 148 24.21 6.78 -13.41
C SER A 148 24.05 7.62 -14.67
N LYS A 149 24.20 8.95 -14.55
CA LYS A 149 24.01 10.03 -15.55
C LYS A 149 24.64 9.84 -16.94
N THR A 150 25.49 8.87 -17.14
CA THR A 150 26.25 8.75 -18.40
C THR A 150 25.47 8.16 -19.56
N ARG A 151 24.28 7.61 -19.36
CA ARG A 151 23.52 6.90 -20.41
C ARG A 151 22.08 7.39 -20.60
N LEU A 152 21.42 7.87 -19.54
CA LEU A 152 20.05 8.38 -19.53
C LEU A 152 19.92 9.40 -18.38
N ASP A 153 18.79 10.08 -18.27
CA ASP A 153 18.48 10.84 -17.07
C ASP A 153 18.63 9.96 -15.82
N ASP A 154 19.19 10.50 -14.74
CA ASP A 154 19.41 9.76 -13.51
C ASP A 154 18.12 9.12 -13.02
N GLY A 155 18.18 7.86 -12.67
CA GLY A 155 17.02 7.14 -12.18
C GLY A 155 17.28 5.65 -11.98
N TYR A 156 16.28 4.98 -11.45
CA TYR A 156 16.30 3.54 -11.29
C TYR A 156 15.85 2.83 -12.58
N ILE A 157 16.48 1.71 -12.86
CA ILE A 157 15.94 0.70 -13.77
C ILE A 157 14.72 0.07 -13.09
N PHE A 158 13.62 -0.09 -13.80
CA PHE A 158 12.40 -0.63 -13.18
C PHE A 158 12.34 -2.15 -13.25
N LEU A 159 12.98 -2.73 -14.25
CA LEU A 159 13.10 -4.18 -14.43
C LEU A 159 14.53 -4.50 -14.86
N ASN A 160 15.18 -5.39 -14.13
CA ASN A 160 16.50 -5.90 -14.45
C ASN A 160 16.48 -7.43 -14.42
N VAL A 161 16.58 -8.03 -15.60
CA VAL A 161 16.66 -9.47 -15.76
C VAL A 161 17.94 -9.78 -16.52
N GLN A 162 18.81 -10.56 -15.92
CA GLN A 162 20.08 -10.97 -16.49
C GLN A 162 20.25 -12.47 -16.26
N GLY A 163 20.85 -13.12 -17.25
CA GLY A 163 21.03 -14.55 -17.13
C GLY A 163 21.82 -15.12 -18.27
N LYS A 164 21.71 -16.41 -18.46
CA LYS A 164 22.27 -17.15 -19.58
C LYS A 164 21.21 -18.09 -20.13
N ILE A 165 21.20 -18.23 -21.45
CA ILE A 165 20.29 -19.15 -22.13
C ILE A 165 21.08 -19.97 -23.16
N ASP A 166 20.73 -21.24 -23.31
CA ASP A 166 21.27 -22.08 -24.39
C ASP A 166 20.63 -21.68 -25.73
N THR A 167 21.45 -21.12 -26.60
CA THR A 167 21.04 -20.71 -27.96
C THR A 167 21.44 -21.70 -29.04
N SER A 168 22.07 -22.83 -28.68
CA SER A 168 22.46 -23.84 -29.63
C SER A 168 21.24 -24.56 -30.25
N GLU A 169 21.33 -24.91 -31.53
CA GLU A 169 20.26 -25.66 -32.21
C GLU A 169 20.07 -27.06 -31.59
N ALA A 170 21.16 -27.68 -31.15
CA ALA A 170 21.14 -29.01 -30.55
C ALA A 170 20.86 -29.01 -29.05
N MET A 171 20.62 -27.85 -28.41
CA MET A 171 20.40 -27.71 -26.97
C MET A 171 21.51 -28.39 -26.13
N THR A 172 22.76 -28.20 -26.52
CA THR A 172 23.93 -28.89 -25.96
C THR A 172 24.54 -28.19 -24.75
N GLY A 173 23.90 -27.12 -24.25
CA GLY A 173 24.34 -26.37 -23.07
C GLY A 173 25.30 -25.23 -23.38
N SER A 174 25.36 -24.74 -24.62
CA SER A 174 26.14 -23.54 -24.96
C SER A 174 25.44 -22.28 -24.47
N MET A 175 25.72 -21.89 -23.22
CA MET A 175 25.05 -20.82 -22.52
C MET A 175 25.58 -19.44 -22.93
N VAL A 176 24.71 -18.60 -23.47
CA VAL A 176 24.98 -17.20 -23.87
C VAL A 176 24.30 -16.24 -22.89
N PRO A 177 24.98 -15.17 -22.43
CA PRO A 177 24.39 -14.19 -21.57
C PRO A 177 23.35 -13.33 -22.31
N PHE A 178 22.32 -12.88 -21.56
CA PHE A 178 21.34 -11.91 -22.00
C PHE A 178 21.12 -10.84 -20.93
#